data_87805dbe55acdd7c6c4210dbd78b1079
#
_entry.id   87805dbe55acdd7c6c4210dbd78b1079
#
_cell.length_a   1.000
_cell.length_b   1.000
_cell.length_c   1.000
_cell.angle_alpha   90.00
_cell.angle_beta   90.00
_cell.angle_gamma   90.00
#
_symmetry.space_group_name_H-M   'P 1'
#
loop_
_entity.id
_entity.type
_entity.pdbx_description
1 polymer ?
#
loop_
_entity_poly.entity_id
_entity_poly.type
_entity_poly.pdbx_seq_one_letter_code
_entity_poly.pdbx_strand_id
1 'polypeptide(L)'
;MNGFKLGGSNGKVPKPHVVLNCIALNNGACGFTDNGNGGALTIMNCTSVANGKYAKKSNFTFYRSSSDSMYMGLVSVDDTDSDKFVGKMLNSIYFNSKKYYRISGMIPTVMANGDKKGDVVSNPSGISGMFISTNNTIDTNKSLDSQIRNADGTINVKGLYETTGEYATMGAHFGAANQ
;
A
#
# COMPACT_ATOMS: atom_id res chain seq x y z
N MET A 1 14.79 3.64 5.45
CA MET A 1 13.84 4.75 5.71
C MET A 1 12.44 4.31 5.29
N ASN A 2 11.37 5.02 5.73
CA ASN A 2 10.00 4.77 5.26
C ASN A 2 9.79 5.35 3.86
N GLY A 3 8.88 4.76 3.08
CA GLY A 3 8.41 5.33 1.82
C GLY A 3 7.57 6.58 2.06
N PHE A 4 6.38 6.42 2.62
CA PHE A 4 5.47 7.51 2.96
C PHE A 4 5.32 7.63 4.48
N LYS A 5 5.70 8.77 5.02
CA LYS A 5 5.67 9.08 6.46
C LYS A 5 4.66 10.19 6.71
N LEU A 6 3.48 9.83 7.24
CA LEU A 6 2.31 10.72 7.34
C LEU A 6 2.17 11.37 8.73
N GLY A 7 3.25 11.53 9.45
CA GLY A 7 3.22 12.13 10.77
C GLY A 7 4.61 12.39 11.33
N GLY A 8 4.66 12.70 12.62
CA GLY A 8 5.93 13.00 13.31
C GLY A 8 5.75 13.63 14.69
N SER A 9 4.51 13.91 15.08
CA SER A 9 4.21 14.62 16.33
C SER A 9 3.88 13.72 17.52
N ASN A 10 4.00 12.39 17.37
CA ASN A 10 3.57 11.39 18.36
C ASN A 10 2.09 11.58 18.81
N GLY A 11 1.21 11.94 17.87
CA GLY A 11 -0.22 12.14 18.13
C GLY A 11 -0.58 13.49 18.72
N LYS A 12 0.38 14.34 19.04
CA LYS A 12 0.12 15.65 19.68
C LYS A 12 -0.62 16.63 18.76
N VAL A 13 -0.44 16.50 17.45
CA VAL A 13 -1.09 17.35 16.45
C VAL A 13 -1.67 16.45 15.35
N PRO A 14 -2.86 15.86 15.60
CA PRO A 14 -3.49 15.01 14.60
C PRO A 14 -3.88 15.82 13.36
N LYS A 15 -3.53 15.34 12.18
CA LYS A 15 -3.85 15.96 10.90
C LYS A 15 -4.43 14.92 9.94
N PRO A 16 -5.50 15.25 9.22
CA PRO A 16 -5.96 14.41 8.14
C PRO A 16 -4.96 14.46 6.97
N HIS A 17 -4.76 13.32 6.34
CA HIS A 17 -4.00 13.22 5.10
C HIS A 17 -4.76 12.36 4.10
N VAL A 18 -4.62 12.74 2.83
CA VAL A 18 -5.11 11.95 1.70
C VAL A 18 -3.91 11.51 0.87
N VAL A 19 -3.81 10.22 0.61
CA VAL A 19 -2.77 9.63 -0.24
C VAL A 19 -3.46 8.76 -1.27
N LEU A 20 -3.29 9.10 -2.53
CA LEU A 20 -3.96 8.43 -3.64
C LEU A 20 -2.94 7.93 -4.65
N ASN A 21 -3.19 6.72 -5.16
CA ASN A 21 -2.52 6.20 -6.35
C ASN A 21 -0.97 6.25 -6.25
N CYS A 22 -0.44 5.69 -5.17
CA CYS A 22 0.99 5.71 -4.87
C CYS A 22 1.56 4.30 -4.74
N ILE A 23 2.82 4.13 -5.15
CA ILE A 23 3.60 2.90 -4.92
C ILE A 23 4.72 3.18 -3.92
N ALA A 24 4.84 2.31 -2.91
CA ALA A 24 6.01 2.23 -2.04
C ALA A 24 6.72 0.90 -2.27
N LEU A 25 7.94 0.94 -2.76
CA LEU A 25 8.69 -0.23 -3.18
C LEU A 25 10.04 -0.30 -2.48
N ASN A 26 10.35 -1.45 -1.87
CA ASN A 26 11.67 -1.80 -1.36
C ASN A 26 12.29 -0.78 -0.39
N ASN A 27 11.47 -0.17 0.45
CA ASN A 27 11.95 0.72 1.50
C ASN A 27 12.52 -0.08 2.69
N GLY A 28 13.57 0.42 3.33
CA GLY A 28 14.22 -0.26 4.45
C GLY A 28 13.36 -0.35 5.72
N ALA A 29 12.33 0.49 5.85
CA ALA A 29 11.32 0.45 6.91
C ALA A 29 9.91 0.36 6.28
N CYS A 30 8.85 0.90 6.89
CA CYS A 30 7.49 0.78 6.35
C CYS A 30 7.36 1.35 4.94
N GLY A 31 6.48 0.76 4.11
CA GLY A 31 6.06 1.39 2.87
C GLY A 31 5.27 2.66 3.15
N PHE A 32 4.19 2.53 3.91
CA PHE A 32 3.35 3.64 4.36
C PHE A 32 3.18 3.57 5.89
N THR A 33 3.28 4.71 6.58
CA THR A 33 3.10 4.75 8.04
C THR A 33 2.45 6.04 8.50
N ASP A 34 1.54 5.92 9.49
CA ASP A 34 1.01 7.06 10.23
C ASP A 34 2.10 7.82 11.02
N ASN A 35 3.15 7.12 11.38
CA ASN A 35 4.29 7.66 12.14
C ASN A 35 3.84 8.53 13.35
N GLY A 36 2.85 8.06 14.09
CA GLY A 36 2.31 8.74 15.25
C GLY A 36 1.30 9.86 14.95
N ASN A 37 0.77 9.91 13.73
CA ASN A 37 -0.36 10.80 13.42
C ASN A 37 -1.67 10.17 13.90
N GLY A 38 -2.37 10.84 14.83
CA GLY A 38 -3.68 10.43 15.32
C GLY A 38 -4.86 10.93 14.49
N GLY A 39 -4.61 11.61 13.37
CA GLY A 39 -5.66 12.13 12.49
C GLY A 39 -6.28 11.05 11.60
N ALA A 40 -7.44 11.37 11.02
CA ALA A 40 -8.08 10.52 10.04
C ALA A 40 -7.29 10.51 8.73
N LEU A 41 -6.97 9.32 8.23
CA LEU A 41 -6.24 9.12 6.99
C LEU A 41 -7.19 8.57 5.91
N THR A 42 -7.05 9.06 4.69
CA THR A 42 -7.68 8.47 3.50
C THR A 42 -6.58 7.98 2.59
N ILE A 43 -6.43 6.67 2.49
CA ILE A 43 -5.40 6.02 1.66
C ILE A 43 -6.12 5.18 0.62
N MET A 44 -5.95 5.53 -0.65
CA MET A 44 -6.70 4.90 -1.74
C MET A 44 -5.78 4.49 -2.89
N ASN A 45 -6.08 3.31 -3.45
CA ASN A 45 -5.39 2.79 -4.63
C ASN A 45 -3.87 2.85 -4.49
N CYS A 46 -3.36 2.35 -3.39
CA CYS A 46 -1.93 2.35 -3.11
C CYS A 46 -1.39 0.91 -3.09
N THR A 47 -0.23 0.73 -3.70
CA THR A 47 0.50 -0.54 -3.72
C THR A 47 1.76 -0.41 -2.86
N SER A 48 1.99 -1.39 -2.01
CA SER A 48 3.16 -1.44 -1.12
C SER A 48 3.84 -2.80 -1.24
N VAL A 49 5.12 -2.82 -1.64
CA VAL A 49 5.82 -4.04 -2.04
C VAL A 49 7.19 -4.13 -1.38
N ALA A 50 7.49 -5.27 -0.77
CA ALA A 50 8.81 -5.65 -0.27
C ALA A 50 9.46 -4.60 0.66
N ASN A 51 8.64 -3.92 1.46
CA ASN A 51 9.16 -2.94 2.43
C ASN A 51 9.50 -3.61 3.77
N GLY A 52 10.26 -2.92 4.60
CA GLY A 52 10.59 -3.35 5.97
C GLY A 52 11.74 -4.32 6.09
N LYS A 53 12.44 -4.64 5.03
CA LYS A 53 13.48 -5.66 4.98
C LYS A 53 14.59 -5.47 6.02
N TYR A 54 14.99 -4.24 6.30
CA TYR A 54 16.07 -3.97 7.27
C TYR A 54 15.57 -3.73 8.69
N ALA A 55 14.32 -3.28 8.85
CA ALA A 55 13.77 -2.90 10.14
C ALA A 55 12.67 -3.84 10.64
N LYS A 56 12.41 -4.96 9.93
CA LYS A 56 11.29 -5.88 10.22
C LYS A 56 9.98 -5.12 10.41
N LYS A 57 9.62 -4.35 9.39
CA LYS A 57 8.42 -3.52 9.36
C LYS A 57 7.50 -3.97 8.23
N SER A 58 6.22 -3.66 8.37
CA SER A 58 5.19 -3.99 7.39
C SER A 58 5.12 -2.99 6.24
N ASN A 59 4.46 -3.40 5.18
CA ASN A 59 4.14 -2.53 4.06
C ASN A 59 3.25 -1.35 4.49
N PHE A 60 2.23 -1.64 5.30
CA PHE A 60 1.32 -0.63 5.86
C PHE A 60 1.32 -0.65 7.39
N THR A 61 1.51 0.51 8.01
CA THR A 61 1.54 0.64 9.48
C THR A 61 0.71 1.85 9.90
N PHE A 62 -0.59 1.64 10.13
CA PHE A 62 -1.57 2.67 10.49
C PHE A 62 -2.31 2.29 11.78
N TYR A 63 -1.57 2.03 12.86
CA TYR A 63 -2.15 1.59 14.13
C TYR A 63 -2.41 2.72 15.13
N ARG A 64 -1.97 3.94 14.82
CA ARG A 64 -2.15 5.14 15.64
C ARG A 64 -3.07 6.19 14.99
N SER A 65 -3.47 5.96 13.74
CA SER A 65 -4.44 6.81 13.06
C SER A 65 -5.82 6.75 13.72
N SER A 66 -6.67 7.72 13.41
CA SER A 66 -8.05 7.74 13.87
C SER A 66 -8.84 6.52 13.39
N SER A 67 -9.82 6.08 14.18
CA SER A 67 -10.83 5.09 13.77
C SER A 67 -11.69 5.54 12.58
N ASP A 68 -11.69 6.84 12.27
CA ASP A 68 -12.37 7.40 11.09
C ASP A 68 -11.56 7.28 9.81
N SER A 69 -10.33 6.72 9.89
CA SER A 69 -9.51 6.49 8.70
C SER A 69 -10.16 5.52 7.73
N MET A 70 -9.94 5.76 6.44
CA MET A 70 -10.45 4.96 5.33
C MET A 70 -9.31 4.43 4.46
N TYR A 71 -9.34 3.13 4.21
CA TYR A 71 -8.38 2.40 3.39
C TYR A 71 -9.12 1.68 2.27
N MET A 72 -8.87 2.06 1.02
CA MET A 72 -9.58 1.50 -0.13
C MET A 72 -8.61 1.14 -1.25
N GLY A 73 -8.81 -0.03 -1.86
CA GLY A 73 -8.01 -0.46 -2.99
C GLY A 73 -6.52 -0.62 -2.65
N LEU A 74 -6.17 -1.04 -1.45
CA LEU A 74 -4.78 -1.27 -1.06
C LEU A 74 -4.29 -2.64 -1.51
N VAL A 75 -3.03 -2.71 -1.92
CA VAL A 75 -2.36 -3.97 -2.24
C VAL A 75 -1.03 -4.05 -1.49
N SER A 76 -0.89 -5.09 -0.66
CA SER A 76 0.31 -5.39 0.11
C SER A 76 0.94 -6.68 -0.39
N VAL A 77 2.24 -6.67 -0.68
CA VAL A 77 2.96 -7.81 -1.27
C VAL A 77 4.37 -7.90 -0.70
N ASP A 78 4.88 -9.13 -0.56
CA ASP A 78 6.24 -9.43 -0.09
C ASP A 78 6.59 -8.77 1.25
N ASP A 79 5.70 -8.93 2.21
CA ASP A 79 5.85 -8.36 3.56
C ASP A 79 6.84 -9.12 4.43
N THR A 80 7.51 -8.38 5.31
CA THR A 80 8.37 -8.93 6.36
C THR A 80 7.68 -8.98 7.72
N ASP A 81 6.62 -8.21 7.93
CA ASP A 81 5.79 -8.17 9.15
C ASP A 81 4.34 -7.88 8.77
N SER A 82 3.42 -8.21 9.65
CA SER A 82 1.98 -8.02 9.44
C SER A 82 1.61 -6.54 9.28
N ASP A 83 0.76 -6.25 8.32
CA ASP A 83 0.16 -4.94 8.16
C ASP A 83 -0.73 -4.58 9.36
N LYS A 84 -0.81 -3.29 9.67
CA LYS A 84 -1.52 -2.77 10.84
C LYS A 84 -2.41 -1.60 10.44
N PHE A 85 -3.69 -1.71 10.79
CA PHE A 85 -4.68 -0.68 10.46
C PHE A 85 -5.57 -0.37 11.65
N VAL A 86 -6.00 0.88 11.76
CA VAL A 86 -7.12 1.33 12.57
C VAL A 86 -8.02 2.18 11.68
N GLY A 87 -9.31 1.81 11.54
CA GLY A 87 -10.24 2.49 10.65
C GLY A 87 -11.14 1.53 9.87
N LYS A 88 -11.50 1.87 8.65
CA LYS A 88 -12.35 1.08 7.76
C LYS A 88 -11.56 0.67 6.53
N MET A 89 -11.80 -0.54 6.03
CA MET A 89 -11.13 -1.05 4.84
C MET A 89 -12.15 -1.58 3.83
N LEU A 90 -11.87 -1.36 2.56
CA LEU A 90 -12.69 -1.81 1.42
C LEU A 90 -11.79 -2.25 0.27
N ASN A 91 -12.18 -3.31 -0.44
CA ASN A 91 -11.57 -3.75 -1.70
C ASN A 91 -10.03 -3.73 -1.63
N SER A 92 -9.46 -4.47 -0.71
CA SER A 92 -8.02 -4.41 -0.43
C SER A 92 -7.43 -5.78 -0.16
N ILE A 93 -6.12 -5.91 -0.42
CA ILE A 93 -5.33 -7.08 -0.02
C ILE A 93 -4.27 -6.63 0.98
N TYR A 94 -4.19 -7.33 2.09
CA TYR A 94 -3.23 -7.07 3.14
C TYR A 94 -2.57 -8.36 3.64
N PHE A 95 -1.42 -8.23 4.29
CA PHE A 95 -0.67 -9.33 4.85
C PHE A 95 -0.84 -9.41 6.37
N ASN A 96 -1.13 -10.62 6.88
CA ASN A 96 -1.15 -10.87 8.31
C ASN A 96 -0.75 -12.31 8.63
N SER A 97 0.13 -12.49 9.61
CA SER A 97 0.52 -13.81 10.13
C SER A 97 0.88 -14.81 9.02
N LYS A 98 1.73 -14.40 8.08
CA LYS A 98 2.24 -15.22 6.97
C LYS A 98 1.20 -15.53 5.88
N LYS A 99 0.07 -14.87 5.85
CA LYS A 99 -0.98 -15.05 4.84
C LYS A 99 -1.44 -13.71 4.29
N TYR A 100 -1.95 -13.73 3.07
CA TYR A 100 -2.65 -12.61 2.46
C TYR A 100 -4.14 -12.77 2.61
N TYR A 101 -4.82 -11.68 2.86
CA TYR A 101 -6.27 -11.62 3.04
C TYR A 101 -6.87 -10.59 2.07
N ARG A 102 -7.94 -10.96 1.40
CA ARG A 102 -8.74 -10.09 0.54
C ARG A 102 -9.96 -9.58 1.30
N ILE A 103 -10.16 -8.29 1.27
CA ILE A 103 -11.36 -7.61 1.75
C ILE A 103 -12.13 -7.17 0.52
N SER A 104 -13.30 -7.75 0.26
CA SER A 104 -14.14 -7.40 -0.89
C SER A 104 -15.15 -6.32 -0.53
N GLY A 105 -15.80 -6.43 0.63
CA GLY A 105 -16.75 -5.45 1.15
C GLY A 105 -16.15 -4.51 2.19
N MET A 106 -16.88 -3.49 2.59
CA MET A 106 -16.43 -2.60 3.67
C MET A 106 -16.48 -3.30 5.01
N ILE A 107 -15.39 -3.29 5.72
CA ILE A 107 -15.31 -3.75 7.11
C ILE A 107 -14.99 -2.62 8.05
N PRO A 108 -15.70 -2.53 9.22
CA PRO A 108 -15.61 -1.41 10.15
C PRO A 108 -14.42 -1.57 11.02
N THR A 109 -13.36 -1.62 10.98
CA THR A 109 -12.22 -1.70 11.88
C THR A 109 -11.31 -2.86 11.64
N VAL A 110 -10.09 -2.59 11.64
CA VAL A 110 -9.13 -3.58 11.32
C VAL A 110 -7.86 -3.50 12.13
N MET A 111 -7.59 -4.58 12.82
CA MET A 111 -6.34 -5.27 12.75
C MET A 111 -5.10 -4.53 13.26
N ALA A 112 -5.20 -3.93 14.40
CA ALA A 112 -4.04 -3.91 15.28
C ALA A 112 -4.07 -5.24 16.03
N ASN A 113 -2.98 -5.99 16.04
CA ASN A 113 -2.82 -7.18 16.89
C ASN A 113 -3.44 -8.51 16.41
N GLY A 114 -3.39 -8.81 15.12
CA GLY A 114 -3.60 -10.19 14.66
C GLY A 114 -5.05 -10.56 14.33
N ASP A 115 -5.98 -9.65 14.39
CA ASP A 115 -7.32 -9.89 13.86
C ASP A 115 -7.26 -10.18 12.35
N LYS A 116 -7.82 -11.31 11.96
CA LYS A 116 -7.85 -11.76 10.56
C LYS A 116 -9.25 -11.55 10.03
N LYS A 117 -9.39 -10.68 9.06
CA LYS A 117 -10.66 -10.37 8.40
C LYS A 117 -10.51 -10.62 6.90
N GLY A 118 -11.58 -11.07 6.26
CA GLY A 118 -11.59 -11.36 4.83
C GLY A 118 -11.18 -12.77 4.46
N ASP A 119 -11.14 -13.02 3.16
CA ASP A 119 -10.85 -14.33 2.59
C ASP A 119 -9.35 -14.53 2.39
N VAL A 120 -8.85 -15.72 2.69
CA VAL A 120 -7.44 -16.06 2.45
C VAL A 120 -7.18 -16.11 0.96
N VAL A 121 -6.20 -15.37 0.48
CA VAL A 121 -5.67 -15.50 -0.86
C VAL A 121 -4.74 -16.71 -0.89
N SER A 122 -5.22 -17.79 -1.48
CA SER A 122 -4.62 -19.13 -1.30
C SER A 122 -3.38 -19.41 -2.16
N ASN A 123 -2.94 -18.48 -3.00
CA ASN A 123 -1.85 -18.78 -3.94
C ASN A 123 -0.77 -17.71 -3.97
N PRO A 124 0.45 -17.99 -3.42
CA PRO A 124 1.59 -17.07 -3.56
C PRO A 124 2.02 -16.83 -5.01
N SER A 125 1.89 -17.82 -5.89
CA SER A 125 2.09 -17.60 -7.35
C SER A 125 0.95 -16.77 -7.95
N GLY A 126 -0.22 -16.75 -7.32
CA GLY A 126 -1.33 -15.87 -7.66
C GLY A 126 -1.04 -14.39 -7.43
N ILE A 127 -0.16 -14.05 -6.47
CA ILE A 127 0.19 -12.65 -6.21
C ILE A 127 0.96 -12.04 -7.38
N SER A 128 1.92 -12.76 -7.96
CA SER A 128 2.61 -12.29 -9.17
C SER A 128 1.64 -12.17 -10.36
N GLY A 129 0.66 -13.06 -10.47
CA GLY A 129 -0.39 -13.03 -11.49
C GLY A 129 -1.42 -11.91 -11.31
N MET A 130 -1.42 -11.22 -10.17
CA MET A 130 -2.26 -10.03 -9.96
C MET A 130 -1.76 -8.79 -10.71
N PHE A 131 -0.52 -8.78 -11.16
CA PHE A 131 0.13 -7.60 -11.71
C PHE A 131 0.42 -7.74 -13.20
N ILE A 132 0.36 -6.62 -13.91
CA ILE A 132 0.79 -6.53 -15.31
C ILE A 132 2.29 -6.84 -15.40
N SER A 133 3.09 -6.31 -14.47
CA SER A 133 4.52 -6.57 -14.36
C SER A 133 5.00 -6.49 -12.92
N THR A 134 5.87 -7.42 -12.53
CA THR A 134 6.65 -7.36 -11.28
C THR A 134 8.12 -7.06 -11.54
N ASN A 135 8.50 -6.88 -12.81
CA ASN A 135 9.88 -6.63 -13.20
C ASN A 135 10.24 -5.15 -13.01
N ASN A 136 10.91 -4.85 -11.90
CA ASN A 136 11.40 -3.50 -11.64
C ASN A 136 12.67 -3.21 -12.44
N THR A 137 12.52 -2.42 -13.50
CA THR A 137 13.62 -1.97 -14.35
C THR A 137 14.10 -0.54 -14.03
N ILE A 138 13.61 0.04 -12.92
CA ILE A 138 13.99 1.40 -12.50
C ILE A 138 15.42 1.38 -11.96
N ASP A 139 16.31 2.12 -12.60
CA ASP A 139 17.68 2.33 -12.15
C ASP A 139 17.73 3.49 -11.14
N THR A 140 18.00 3.16 -9.87
CA THR A 140 18.05 4.16 -8.79
C THR A 140 19.24 5.13 -8.89
N ASN A 141 20.19 4.89 -9.79
CA ASN A 141 21.31 5.78 -10.05
C ASN A 141 21.01 6.83 -11.13
N LYS A 142 19.85 6.76 -11.76
CA LYS A 142 19.40 7.70 -12.79
C LYS A 142 18.23 8.54 -12.29
N SER A 143 17.99 9.66 -12.96
CA SER A 143 16.80 10.46 -12.72
C SER A 143 15.54 9.61 -12.89
N LEU A 144 14.66 9.64 -11.89
CA LEU A 144 13.40 8.91 -11.91
C LEU A 144 12.49 9.43 -13.06
N ASP A 145 12.45 10.74 -13.24
CA ASP A 145 11.63 11.38 -14.29
C ASP A 145 11.94 10.83 -15.68
N SER A 146 13.21 10.64 -16.00
CA SER A 146 13.62 10.11 -17.32
C SER A 146 13.21 8.65 -17.57
N GLN A 147 12.81 7.94 -16.52
CA GLN A 147 12.50 6.50 -16.59
C GLN A 147 11.00 6.20 -16.56
N ILE A 148 10.24 7.03 -15.86
CA ILE A 148 8.81 6.77 -15.58
C ILE A 148 7.88 7.88 -16.04
N ARG A 149 8.39 8.96 -16.66
CA ARG A 149 7.57 10.06 -17.13
C ARG A 149 7.54 10.13 -18.66
N ASN A 150 6.36 10.19 -19.21
CA ASN A 150 6.14 10.43 -20.64
C ASN A 150 6.44 11.89 -21.02
N ALA A 151 6.58 12.15 -22.30
CA ALA A 151 6.84 13.52 -22.80
C ALA A 151 5.73 14.53 -22.47
N ASP A 152 4.50 14.06 -22.27
CA ASP A 152 3.35 14.89 -21.85
C ASP A 152 3.31 15.13 -20.33
N GLY A 153 4.27 14.60 -19.58
CA GLY A 153 4.36 14.72 -18.13
C GLY A 153 3.61 13.65 -17.34
N THR A 154 2.84 12.79 -17.98
CA THR A 154 2.15 11.70 -17.30
C THR A 154 3.11 10.63 -16.79
N ILE A 155 2.74 9.96 -15.69
CA ILE A 155 3.55 8.88 -15.14
C ILE A 155 3.24 7.57 -15.90
N ASN A 156 4.29 6.86 -16.29
CA ASN A 156 4.22 5.55 -16.92
C ASN A 156 5.25 4.61 -16.30
N VAL A 157 4.81 3.79 -15.38
CA VAL A 157 5.62 2.74 -14.74
C VAL A 157 5.64 1.42 -15.53
N LYS A 158 5.12 1.42 -16.76
CA LYS A 158 5.09 0.25 -17.65
C LYS A 158 4.40 -0.97 -16.99
N GLY A 159 3.32 -0.73 -16.27
CA GLY A 159 2.56 -1.75 -15.57
C GLY A 159 3.24 -2.33 -14.33
N LEU A 160 4.34 -1.75 -13.86
CA LEU A 160 5.05 -2.22 -12.67
C LEU A 160 4.12 -2.16 -11.45
N TYR A 161 3.81 -3.31 -10.89
CA TYR A 161 2.89 -3.50 -9.76
C TYR A 161 1.49 -2.85 -9.95
N GLU A 162 1.09 -2.61 -11.20
CA GLU A 162 -0.29 -2.31 -11.54
C GLU A 162 -1.11 -3.60 -11.60
N THR A 163 -2.22 -3.63 -10.91
CA THR A 163 -3.07 -4.82 -10.83
C THR A 163 -3.89 -5.03 -12.11
N THR A 164 -4.25 -6.27 -12.37
CA THR A 164 -5.02 -6.67 -13.55
C THR A 164 -6.11 -7.71 -13.20
N GLY A 165 -6.97 -8.04 -14.16
CA GLY A 165 -8.03 -9.04 -13.99
C GLY A 165 -9.01 -8.66 -12.88
N GLU A 166 -9.33 -9.61 -12.01
CA GLU A 166 -10.26 -9.40 -10.88
C GLU A 166 -9.73 -8.41 -9.82
N TYR A 167 -8.45 -8.05 -9.87
CA TYR A 167 -7.80 -7.11 -8.97
C TYR A 167 -7.63 -5.70 -9.56
N ALA A 168 -8.05 -5.47 -10.80
CA ALA A 168 -7.82 -4.22 -11.53
C ALA A 168 -8.42 -2.96 -10.89
N THR A 169 -9.23 -3.11 -9.84
CA THR A 169 -9.80 -2.00 -9.06
C THR A 169 -9.02 -1.70 -7.78
N MET A 170 -7.89 -2.38 -7.56
CA MET A 170 -7.03 -2.21 -6.39
C MET A 170 -5.64 -1.74 -6.82
N GLY A 171 -4.86 -1.23 -5.86
CA GLY A 171 -3.50 -0.79 -6.10
C GLY A 171 -3.38 0.51 -6.88
N ALA A 172 -2.15 0.89 -7.16
CA ALA A 172 -1.83 2.09 -7.93
C ALA A 172 -1.92 1.82 -9.43
N HIS A 173 -2.51 2.77 -10.17
CA HIS A 173 -2.62 2.75 -11.63
C HIS A 173 -2.20 4.09 -12.21
N PHE A 174 -1.35 4.08 -13.23
CA PHE A 174 -0.76 5.28 -13.81
C PHE A 174 -1.05 5.48 -15.30
N GLY A 175 -1.80 4.57 -15.92
CA GLY A 175 -2.22 4.67 -17.31
C GLY A 175 -3.36 5.67 -17.54
N ALA A 176 -3.58 6.07 -18.80
CA ALA A 176 -4.61 7.03 -19.22
C ALA A 176 -6.08 6.57 -18.98
N ALA A 177 -6.29 5.34 -18.49
CA ALA A 177 -7.62 4.76 -18.31
C ALA A 177 -8.32 5.17 -17.00
N ASN A 178 -7.69 5.98 -16.16
CA ASN A 178 -8.21 6.39 -14.84
C ASN A 178 -8.47 7.90 -14.73
N GLN A 179 -8.85 8.55 -15.83
CA GLN A 179 -9.38 9.93 -15.79
C GLN A 179 -10.89 9.93 -15.83
#